data_d81a1ff629aaf7b1b1adbb96bbe3e246
#
_entry.id   d81a1ff629aaf7b1b1adbb96bbe3e246
#
_cell.length_a   1.000
_cell.length_b   1.000
_cell.length_c   1.000
_cell.angle_alpha   90.00
_cell.angle_beta   90.00
_cell.angle_gamma   90.00
#
_symmetry.space_group_name_H-M   'P 1'
#
loop_
_entity.id
_entity.type
_entity.pdbx_description
1 polymer ?
#
loop_
_entity_poly.entity_id
_entity_poly.type
_entity_poly.pdbx_seq_one_letter_code
_entity_poly.pdbx_strand_id
1 'polypeptide(L)'
;MSDSQFLTAHGRFEAARRLPRLDPGHPAHGLHGHGFQARVRVPAHALPARPGAGVQELREGLSQALRPLQYADLNRLLAHPDDAALAQWLRERLGTASAQAAVELRSTPAQGVAGDPGGPWLSLRRHRFLAAHYLPNVPPGHKCGRMHGHGFEVELRAAGVDHATLDAHWAPLASRLDHVLLNDIEGLHNPTSEVLAAWIWERLRPGLDSLHSVSVLETGSSGARFDGSDYEIWKEFGLDSAVRVRRAAAGSPPARLHGQTFRLRLCLSAPLDRVLGWVVDFGDVKTLFRPLFDRLDHRPLYEIEGLDDTDTATLADWIFQACRAELPQLSGLRLLESDGCGAGVHVGAATPP
;
A
#
# COMPACT_ATOMS: atom_id res chain seq x y z
N MET A 1 21.17 10.04 -1.23
CA MET A 1 20.58 8.70 -1.19
C MET A 1 20.17 8.36 -2.60
N SER A 2 20.48 7.17 -3.11
CA SER A 2 20.10 6.76 -4.46
C SER A 2 18.63 6.37 -4.49
N ASP A 3 17.93 6.79 -5.54
CA ASP A 3 16.56 6.38 -5.77
C ASP A 3 16.54 4.90 -6.18
N SER A 4 15.58 4.13 -5.65
CA SER A 4 15.43 2.71 -5.92
C SER A 4 14.14 2.46 -6.66
N GLN A 5 14.23 1.92 -7.87
CA GLN A 5 13.08 1.49 -8.66
C GLN A 5 12.63 0.08 -8.25
N PHE A 6 11.33 -0.14 -8.22
CA PHE A 6 10.72 -1.45 -7.96
C PHE A 6 9.55 -1.71 -8.90
N LEU A 7 9.28 -2.99 -9.09
CA LEU A 7 8.10 -3.48 -9.81
C LEU A 7 7.15 -4.14 -8.81
N THR A 8 5.86 -4.07 -9.08
CA THR A 8 4.83 -4.73 -8.28
C THR A 8 3.85 -5.48 -9.16
N ALA A 9 3.44 -6.65 -8.69
CA ALA A 9 2.35 -7.41 -9.30
C ALA A 9 1.31 -7.78 -8.27
N HIS A 10 0.06 -7.87 -8.72
CA HIS A 10 -1.09 -8.27 -7.93
C HIS A 10 -1.77 -9.47 -8.59
N GLY A 11 -2.19 -10.43 -7.77
CA GLY A 11 -2.92 -11.61 -8.23
C GLY A 11 -3.94 -12.07 -7.19
N ARG A 12 -4.87 -12.90 -7.62
CA ARG A 12 -5.94 -13.45 -6.77
C ARG A 12 -6.07 -14.95 -7.03
N PHE A 13 -6.52 -15.68 -6.02
CA PHE A 13 -6.91 -17.07 -6.15
C PHE A 13 -8.00 -17.42 -5.14
N GLU A 14 -8.78 -18.44 -5.48
CA GLU A 14 -9.80 -19.03 -4.62
C GLU A 14 -9.31 -20.38 -4.14
N ALA A 15 -9.40 -20.67 -2.84
CA ALA A 15 -8.93 -21.94 -2.27
C ALA A 15 -9.67 -22.30 -1.00
N ALA A 16 -9.58 -23.57 -0.59
CA ALA A 16 -10.06 -24.05 0.68
C ALA A 16 -8.91 -24.41 1.61
N ARG A 17 -9.09 -24.19 2.91
CA ARG A 17 -8.14 -24.57 3.96
C ARG A 17 -8.85 -24.87 5.28
N ARG A 18 -8.13 -25.55 6.16
CA ARG A 18 -8.42 -25.61 7.60
C ARG A 18 -7.18 -25.20 8.38
N LEU A 19 -7.39 -24.57 9.54
CA LEU A 19 -6.33 -24.11 10.44
C LEU A 19 -6.38 -24.89 11.75
N PRO A 20 -5.86 -26.13 11.82
CA PRO A 20 -6.07 -27.05 12.93
C PRO A 20 -5.32 -26.67 14.21
N ARG A 21 -4.47 -25.63 14.16
CA ARG A 21 -3.81 -25.06 15.35
C ARG A 21 -4.67 -24.05 16.11
N LEU A 22 -5.76 -23.61 15.51
CA LEU A 22 -6.74 -22.76 16.20
C LEU A 22 -7.62 -23.61 17.11
N ASP A 23 -8.26 -22.96 18.08
CA ASP A 23 -9.20 -23.62 18.96
C ASP A 23 -10.30 -24.34 18.16
N PRO A 24 -10.75 -25.55 18.60
CA PRO A 24 -11.80 -26.30 17.90
C PRO A 24 -13.11 -25.52 17.70
N GLY A 25 -13.40 -24.54 18.55
CA GLY A 25 -14.56 -23.63 18.41
C GLY A 25 -14.35 -22.48 17.41
N HIS A 26 -13.14 -22.26 16.94
CA HIS A 26 -12.87 -21.18 15.98
C HIS A 26 -13.41 -21.54 14.59
N PRO A 27 -14.12 -20.64 13.88
CA PRO A 27 -14.71 -20.95 12.56
C PRO A 27 -13.70 -21.46 11.52
N ALA A 28 -12.47 -20.98 11.55
CA ALA A 28 -11.41 -21.39 10.61
C ALA A 28 -10.72 -22.71 10.99
N HIS A 29 -11.06 -23.35 12.13
CA HIS A 29 -10.56 -24.68 12.47
C HIS A 29 -11.09 -25.75 11.50
N GLY A 30 -12.36 -25.63 11.08
CA GLY A 30 -12.97 -26.47 10.07
C GLY A 30 -12.54 -26.10 8.65
N LEU A 31 -12.86 -26.98 7.67
CA LEU A 31 -12.61 -26.70 6.26
C LEU A 31 -13.53 -25.55 5.82
N HIS A 32 -12.90 -24.50 5.27
CA HIS A 32 -13.58 -23.33 4.72
C HIS A 32 -12.87 -22.85 3.47
N GLY A 33 -13.57 -22.15 2.60
CA GLY A 33 -13.02 -21.58 1.37
C GLY A 33 -13.29 -20.09 1.28
N HIS A 34 -12.35 -19.36 0.67
CA HIS A 34 -12.48 -17.95 0.39
C HIS A 34 -11.46 -17.46 -0.66
N GLY A 35 -11.60 -16.21 -1.11
CA GLY A 35 -10.65 -15.57 -2.00
C GLY A 35 -9.44 -15.02 -1.24
N PHE A 36 -8.27 -15.17 -1.85
CA PHE A 36 -7.02 -14.60 -1.41
C PHE A 36 -6.54 -13.55 -2.38
N GLN A 37 -5.80 -12.57 -1.88
CA GLN A 37 -5.11 -11.57 -2.69
C GLN A 37 -3.62 -11.60 -2.36
N ALA A 38 -2.79 -11.68 -3.39
CA ALA A 38 -1.34 -11.64 -3.27
C ALA A 38 -0.80 -10.41 -3.98
N ARG A 39 0.12 -9.70 -3.34
CA ARG A 39 0.93 -8.65 -3.94
C ARG A 39 2.39 -8.99 -3.75
N VAL A 40 3.15 -8.84 -4.82
CA VAL A 40 4.59 -9.05 -4.82
C VAL A 40 5.26 -7.77 -5.27
N ARG A 41 6.35 -7.40 -4.61
CA ARG A 41 7.22 -6.29 -5.00
C ARG A 41 8.65 -6.78 -5.07
N VAL A 42 9.35 -6.38 -6.13
CA VAL A 42 10.77 -6.70 -6.33
C VAL A 42 11.53 -5.46 -6.81
N PRO A 43 12.82 -5.30 -6.48
CA PRO A 43 13.65 -4.31 -7.14
C PRO A 43 13.62 -4.50 -8.65
N ALA A 44 13.60 -3.41 -9.43
CA ALA A 44 13.49 -3.51 -10.87
C ALA A 44 14.64 -4.32 -11.52
N HIS A 45 15.84 -4.28 -10.91
CA HIS A 45 17.01 -5.05 -11.35
C HIS A 45 16.96 -6.56 -11.02
N ALA A 46 15.99 -7.00 -10.22
CA ALA A 46 15.86 -8.43 -9.84
C ALA A 46 15.26 -9.29 -10.96
N LEU A 47 14.72 -8.66 -12.00
CA LEU A 47 14.21 -9.36 -13.18
C LEU A 47 15.17 -9.19 -14.37
N PRO A 48 15.13 -10.13 -15.35
CA PRO A 48 15.90 -10.00 -16.57
C PRO A 48 15.62 -8.66 -17.25
N ALA A 49 16.66 -8.02 -17.79
CA ALA A 49 16.56 -6.72 -18.45
C ALA A 49 15.87 -6.86 -19.82
N ARG A 50 14.56 -6.98 -19.82
CA ARG A 50 13.74 -6.82 -21.05
C ARG A 50 13.12 -5.43 -21.02
N PRO A 51 13.60 -4.50 -21.85
CA PRO A 51 13.08 -3.14 -21.89
C PRO A 51 11.56 -3.12 -22.08
N GLY A 52 10.86 -2.39 -21.25
CA GLY A 52 9.40 -2.24 -21.34
C GLY A 52 8.55 -3.45 -20.96
N ALA A 53 9.14 -4.54 -20.44
CA ALA A 53 8.42 -5.77 -20.13
C ALA A 53 8.43 -6.19 -18.65
N GLY A 54 9.14 -5.46 -17.78
CA GLY A 54 9.36 -5.89 -16.38
C GLY A 54 8.08 -6.11 -15.59
N VAL A 55 7.09 -5.23 -15.70
CA VAL A 55 5.78 -5.37 -15.02
C VAL A 55 5.06 -6.62 -15.54
N GLN A 56 5.06 -6.84 -16.87
CA GLN A 56 4.43 -8.01 -17.48
C GLN A 56 5.11 -9.32 -17.04
N GLU A 57 6.44 -9.36 -16.98
CA GLU A 57 7.19 -10.54 -16.52
C GLU A 57 6.88 -10.89 -15.06
N LEU A 58 6.83 -9.86 -14.18
CA LEU A 58 6.47 -10.10 -12.77
C LEU A 58 5.01 -10.57 -12.64
N ARG A 59 4.10 -10.01 -13.43
CA ARG A 59 2.68 -10.42 -13.49
C ARG A 59 2.55 -11.89 -13.91
N GLU A 60 3.25 -12.29 -14.95
CA GLU A 60 3.26 -13.67 -15.45
C GLU A 60 3.87 -14.63 -14.43
N GLY A 61 5.00 -14.25 -13.83
CA GLY A 61 5.65 -15.03 -12.77
C GLY A 61 4.74 -15.24 -11.56
N LEU A 62 4.05 -14.18 -11.10
CA LEU A 62 3.08 -14.29 -10.02
C LEU A 62 1.89 -15.18 -10.42
N SER A 63 1.35 -15.01 -11.62
CA SER A 63 0.25 -15.83 -12.12
C SER A 63 0.60 -17.32 -12.16
N GLN A 64 1.82 -17.65 -12.62
CA GLN A 64 2.33 -19.03 -12.61
C GLN A 64 2.49 -19.57 -11.18
N ALA A 65 3.01 -18.77 -10.25
CA ALA A 65 3.18 -19.17 -8.85
C ALA A 65 1.83 -19.38 -8.13
N LEU A 66 0.78 -18.63 -8.49
CA LEU A 66 -0.55 -18.78 -7.92
C LEU A 66 -1.37 -19.94 -8.51
N ARG A 67 -1.03 -20.41 -9.71
CA ARG A 67 -1.77 -21.46 -10.42
C ARG A 67 -2.03 -22.73 -9.60
N PRO A 68 -1.05 -23.27 -8.84
CA PRO A 68 -1.29 -24.45 -7.99
C PRO A 68 -2.22 -24.24 -6.81
N LEU A 69 -2.45 -22.97 -6.43
CA LEU A 69 -3.35 -22.61 -5.31
C LEU A 69 -4.80 -22.46 -5.76
N GLN A 70 -5.02 -22.22 -7.05
CA GLN A 70 -6.37 -21.94 -7.58
C GLN A 70 -7.28 -23.17 -7.42
N TYR A 71 -8.38 -23.01 -6.69
CA TYR A 71 -9.37 -24.06 -6.35
C TYR A 71 -8.77 -25.27 -5.63
N ALA A 72 -7.66 -25.10 -4.93
CA ALA A 72 -6.97 -26.16 -4.20
C ALA A 72 -7.50 -26.31 -2.77
N ASP A 73 -7.37 -27.54 -2.24
CA ASP A 73 -7.31 -27.77 -0.79
C ASP A 73 -5.86 -27.52 -0.33
N LEU A 74 -5.63 -26.37 0.30
CA LEU A 74 -4.29 -25.90 0.68
C LEU A 74 -3.61 -26.83 1.70
N ASN A 75 -4.37 -27.61 2.47
CA ASN A 75 -3.82 -28.58 3.42
C ASN A 75 -3.14 -29.78 2.73
N ARG A 76 -3.37 -29.97 1.42
CA ARG A 76 -2.61 -30.94 0.62
C ARG A 76 -1.24 -30.41 0.20
N LEU A 77 -1.03 -29.10 0.21
CA LEU A 77 0.23 -28.43 -0.15
C LEU A 77 1.07 -28.09 1.09
N LEU A 78 0.41 -27.69 2.18
CA LEU A 78 1.03 -27.27 3.42
C LEU A 78 0.30 -27.92 4.61
N ALA A 79 1.05 -28.46 5.55
CA ALA A 79 0.46 -29.04 6.77
C ALA A 79 -0.36 -27.98 7.58
N HIS A 80 0.12 -26.74 7.56
CA HIS A 80 -0.51 -25.62 8.25
C HIS A 80 -0.54 -24.39 7.31
N PRO A 81 -1.57 -24.25 6.46
CA PRO A 81 -1.65 -23.19 5.46
C PRO A 81 -2.21 -21.89 6.07
N ASP A 82 -1.57 -21.36 7.15
CA ASP A 82 -1.82 -20.02 7.63
C ASP A 82 -1.28 -18.97 6.62
N ASP A 83 -1.60 -17.71 6.86
CA ASP A 83 -1.28 -16.64 5.91
C ASP A 83 0.24 -16.50 5.72
N ALA A 84 1.05 -16.67 6.78
CA ALA A 84 2.50 -16.56 6.72
C ALA A 84 3.13 -17.74 5.97
N ALA A 85 2.67 -18.96 6.24
CA ALA A 85 3.14 -20.16 5.52
C ALA A 85 2.79 -20.10 4.03
N LEU A 86 1.61 -19.61 3.67
CA LEU A 86 1.20 -19.41 2.28
C LEU A 86 2.02 -18.29 1.59
N ALA A 87 2.27 -17.19 2.28
CA ALA A 87 3.08 -16.10 1.75
C ALA A 87 4.54 -16.53 1.55
N GLN A 88 5.11 -17.32 2.47
CA GLN A 88 6.44 -17.90 2.33
C GLN A 88 6.48 -18.90 1.18
N TRP A 89 5.49 -19.79 1.08
CA TRP A 89 5.36 -20.75 -0.01
C TRP A 89 5.30 -20.05 -1.37
N LEU A 90 4.57 -18.94 -1.46
CA LEU A 90 4.48 -18.12 -2.67
C LEU A 90 5.83 -17.48 -3.00
N ARG A 91 6.49 -16.85 -2.00
CA ARG A 91 7.81 -16.22 -2.17
C ARG A 91 8.81 -17.17 -2.80
N GLU A 92 8.89 -18.40 -2.31
CA GLU A 92 9.81 -19.42 -2.80
C GLU A 92 9.59 -19.82 -4.27
N ARG A 93 8.41 -19.53 -4.85
CA ARG A 93 8.02 -19.88 -6.22
C ARG A 93 8.09 -18.76 -7.23
N LEU A 94 8.61 -17.60 -6.83
CA LEU A 94 8.79 -16.47 -7.72
C LEU A 94 10.06 -16.52 -8.58
N GLY A 95 10.69 -17.68 -8.68
CA GLY A 95 11.86 -17.90 -9.52
C GLY A 95 13.05 -17.05 -9.10
N THR A 96 13.71 -16.39 -10.05
CA THR A 96 14.89 -15.54 -9.80
C THR A 96 14.60 -14.35 -8.88
N ALA A 97 13.36 -13.88 -8.84
CA ALA A 97 12.95 -12.77 -7.97
C ALA A 97 12.74 -13.18 -6.50
N SER A 98 12.68 -14.48 -6.19
CA SER A 98 12.32 -15.02 -4.87
C SER A 98 13.11 -14.40 -3.70
N ALA A 99 14.44 -14.32 -3.82
CA ALA A 99 15.32 -13.82 -2.75
C ALA A 99 15.15 -12.33 -2.44
N GLN A 100 14.59 -11.55 -3.36
CA GLN A 100 14.41 -10.10 -3.24
C GLN A 100 12.93 -9.68 -3.21
N ALA A 101 12.02 -10.66 -3.16
CA ALA A 101 10.60 -10.40 -3.20
C ALA A 101 10.03 -10.05 -1.81
N ALA A 102 9.48 -8.86 -1.68
CA ALA A 102 8.52 -8.54 -0.64
C ALA A 102 7.15 -9.11 -1.05
N VAL A 103 6.47 -9.77 -0.12
CA VAL A 103 5.17 -10.42 -0.38
C VAL A 103 4.15 -9.95 0.65
N GLU A 104 2.98 -9.52 0.16
CA GLU A 104 1.78 -9.32 0.97
C GLU A 104 0.74 -10.34 0.52
N LEU A 105 0.17 -11.09 1.45
CA LEU A 105 -0.95 -12.01 1.22
C LEU A 105 -2.11 -11.63 2.12
N ARG A 106 -3.28 -11.42 1.54
CA ARG A 106 -4.52 -11.17 2.30
C ARG A 106 -5.47 -12.33 2.13
N SER A 107 -5.91 -12.87 3.24
CA SER A 107 -6.96 -13.91 3.32
C SER A 107 -8.36 -13.30 3.43
N THR A 108 -8.46 -12.04 3.83
CA THR A 108 -9.68 -11.20 3.74
C THR A 108 -9.26 -9.74 3.46
N PRO A 109 -10.18 -8.84 3.08
CA PRO A 109 -9.86 -7.42 2.95
C PRO A 109 -9.26 -6.78 4.22
N ALA A 110 -9.59 -7.35 5.40
CA ALA A 110 -9.18 -6.83 6.71
C ALA A 110 -8.04 -7.61 7.36
N GLN A 111 -7.59 -8.72 6.77
CA GLN A 111 -6.63 -9.63 7.40
C GLN A 111 -5.61 -10.16 6.39
N GLY A 112 -4.37 -10.27 6.82
CA GLY A 112 -3.30 -10.84 6.00
C GLY A 112 -1.96 -10.77 6.68
N VAL A 113 -0.92 -10.97 5.89
CA VAL A 113 0.48 -10.84 6.31
C VAL A 113 1.29 -10.11 5.24
N ALA A 114 2.36 -9.46 5.66
CA ALA A 114 3.37 -8.92 4.76
C ALA A 114 4.77 -9.24 5.27
N GLY A 115 5.72 -9.42 4.37
CA GLY A 115 7.12 -9.66 4.75
C GLY A 115 8.08 -9.21 3.66
N ASP A 116 9.11 -8.51 4.09
CA ASP A 116 10.24 -8.13 3.25
C ASP A 116 11.29 -9.24 3.19
N PRO A 117 12.20 -9.23 2.22
CA PRO A 117 13.31 -10.17 2.14
C PRO A 117 14.16 -10.11 3.42
N GLY A 118 14.33 -11.27 4.07
CA GLY A 118 15.13 -11.38 5.30
C GLY A 118 14.50 -10.80 6.57
N GLY A 119 13.34 -10.16 6.46
CA GLY A 119 12.58 -9.61 7.59
C GLY A 119 11.56 -10.60 8.17
N PRO A 120 10.96 -10.26 9.32
CA PRO A 120 9.86 -11.04 9.88
C PRO A 120 8.60 -10.92 9.03
N TRP A 121 7.70 -11.90 9.16
CA TRP A 121 6.33 -11.76 8.71
C TRP A 121 5.55 -10.88 9.70
N LEU A 122 4.91 -9.84 9.17
CA LEU A 122 4.05 -8.94 9.92
C LEU A 122 2.60 -9.35 9.71
N SER A 123 1.86 -9.59 10.78
CA SER A 123 0.41 -9.71 10.71
C SER A 123 -0.20 -8.35 10.40
N LEU A 124 -1.11 -8.33 9.45
CA LEU A 124 -1.87 -7.16 9.01
C LEU A 124 -3.30 -7.27 9.50
N ARG A 125 -3.76 -6.29 10.28
CA ARG A 125 -5.15 -6.24 10.70
C ARG A 125 -5.73 -4.86 10.47
N ARG A 126 -6.84 -4.81 9.73
CA ARG A 126 -7.56 -3.58 9.44
C ARG A 126 -8.84 -3.50 10.25
N HIS A 127 -9.02 -2.38 10.90
CA HIS A 127 -10.20 -2.01 11.67
C HIS A 127 -10.86 -0.79 11.03
N ARG A 128 -12.11 -0.53 11.43
CA ARG A 128 -12.87 0.62 10.96
C ARG A 128 -13.66 1.24 12.09
N PHE A 129 -13.78 2.57 12.09
CA PHE A 129 -14.64 3.31 12.99
C PHE A 129 -15.20 4.56 12.30
N LEU A 130 -16.29 5.09 12.81
CA LEU A 130 -16.96 6.29 12.31
C LEU A 130 -16.78 7.40 13.35
N ALA A 131 -16.26 8.56 12.95
CA ALA A 131 -16.08 9.67 13.88
C ALA A 131 -16.23 11.03 13.19
N ALA A 132 -16.65 12.03 13.97
CA ALA A 132 -16.61 13.43 13.56
C ALA A 132 -15.31 14.06 14.03
N HIS A 133 -14.85 15.08 13.30
CA HIS A 133 -13.72 15.91 13.70
C HIS A 133 -13.72 17.27 13.00
N TYR A 134 -12.86 18.15 13.47
CA TYR A 134 -12.45 19.38 12.77
C TYR A 134 -10.98 19.67 13.11
N LEU A 135 -10.31 20.44 12.27
CA LEU A 135 -8.92 20.84 12.47
C LEU A 135 -8.87 22.32 12.91
N PRO A 136 -8.67 22.60 14.21
CA PRO A 136 -8.70 23.97 14.73
C PRO A 136 -7.50 24.82 14.29
N ASN A 137 -6.37 24.18 13.95
CA ASN A 137 -5.11 24.86 13.67
C ASN A 137 -4.93 25.24 12.18
N VAL A 138 -5.90 24.92 11.31
CA VAL A 138 -5.83 25.26 9.89
C VAL A 138 -6.13 26.76 9.65
N PRO A 139 -5.62 27.35 8.55
CA PRO A 139 -5.91 28.73 8.20
C PRO A 139 -7.41 29.03 8.09
N PRO A 140 -7.85 30.27 8.39
CA PRO A 140 -9.25 30.67 8.23
C PRO A 140 -9.77 30.38 6.83
N GLY A 141 -10.97 29.77 6.76
CA GLY A 141 -11.59 29.37 5.48
C GLY A 141 -11.20 27.99 4.96
N HIS A 142 -10.22 27.32 5.56
CA HIS A 142 -9.86 25.97 5.19
C HIS A 142 -11.03 24.98 5.44
N LYS A 143 -11.31 24.10 4.47
CA LYS A 143 -12.46 23.18 4.53
C LYS A 143 -12.45 22.27 5.76
N CYS A 144 -11.27 21.79 6.17
CA CYS A 144 -11.11 20.89 7.32
C CYS A 144 -11.26 21.60 8.68
N GLY A 145 -11.31 22.92 8.73
CA GLY A 145 -11.68 23.69 9.93
C GLY A 145 -13.16 23.58 10.26
N ARG A 146 -14.01 23.11 9.35
CA ARG A 146 -15.44 22.88 9.59
C ARG A 146 -15.65 21.49 10.18
N MET A 147 -16.68 21.35 11.05
CA MET A 147 -17.11 20.05 11.56
C MET A 147 -17.49 19.13 10.40
N HIS A 148 -16.88 17.95 10.32
CA HIS A 148 -17.17 16.91 9.33
C HIS A 148 -16.81 15.53 9.90
N GLY A 149 -16.93 14.47 9.14
CA GLY A 149 -16.64 13.13 9.62
C GLY A 149 -16.27 12.17 8.50
N HIS A 150 -15.65 11.08 8.90
CA HIS A 150 -15.17 10.01 8.02
C HIS A 150 -15.49 8.62 8.58
N GLY A 151 -15.51 7.64 7.66
CA GLY A 151 -15.30 6.24 7.99
C GLY A 151 -13.81 5.94 7.95
N PHE A 152 -13.14 6.16 9.07
CA PHE A 152 -11.71 5.88 9.20
C PHE A 152 -11.41 4.40 9.09
N GLU A 153 -10.35 4.04 8.37
CA GLU A 153 -9.76 2.71 8.41
C GLU A 153 -8.39 2.79 9.08
N VAL A 154 -8.12 1.85 9.97
CA VAL A 154 -6.83 1.74 10.69
C VAL A 154 -6.23 0.39 10.38
N GLU A 155 -5.01 0.36 9.82
CA GLU A 155 -4.27 -0.88 9.61
C GLU A 155 -3.12 -0.96 10.61
N LEU A 156 -3.14 -2.02 11.41
CA LEU A 156 -2.06 -2.38 12.34
C LEU A 156 -1.14 -3.41 11.68
N ARG A 157 0.16 -3.23 11.84
CA ARG A 157 1.20 -4.19 11.42
C ARG A 157 2.06 -4.54 12.63
N ALA A 158 2.19 -5.83 12.94
CA ALA A 158 3.01 -6.29 14.05
C ALA A 158 3.64 -7.65 13.75
N ALA A 159 4.85 -7.88 14.28
CA ALA A 159 5.57 -9.13 14.11
C ALA A 159 5.22 -10.15 15.21
N GLY A 160 5.23 -11.44 14.87
CA GLY A 160 5.17 -12.53 15.86
C GLY A 160 3.87 -12.61 16.67
N VAL A 161 2.79 -11.96 16.22
CA VAL A 161 1.45 -12.01 16.84
C VAL A 161 0.41 -12.42 15.81
N ASP A 162 -0.68 -13.02 16.28
CA ASP A 162 -1.82 -13.36 15.43
C ASP A 162 -2.84 -12.21 15.32
N HIS A 163 -3.82 -12.37 14.45
CA HIS A 163 -4.86 -11.36 14.22
C HIS A 163 -5.80 -11.19 15.44
N ALA A 164 -6.04 -12.25 16.21
CA ALA A 164 -6.86 -12.18 17.42
C ALA A 164 -6.20 -11.31 18.49
N THR A 165 -4.89 -11.40 18.63
CA THR A 165 -4.09 -10.51 19.49
C THR A 165 -4.24 -9.05 19.07
N LEU A 166 -4.16 -8.74 17.75
CA LEU A 166 -4.36 -7.38 17.25
C LEU A 166 -5.79 -6.88 17.51
N ASP A 167 -6.80 -7.75 17.35
CA ASP A 167 -8.20 -7.43 17.67
C ASP A 167 -8.40 -7.12 19.16
N ALA A 168 -7.79 -7.91 20.04
CA ALA A 168 -7.88 -7.70 21.49
C ALA A 168 -7.25 -6.37 21.93
N HIS A 169 -6.11 -6.00 21.35
CA HIS A 169 -5.47 -4.69 21.62
C HIS A 169 -6.25 -3.52 21.02
N TRP A 170 -6.91 -3.72 19.87
CA TRP A 170 -7.74 -2.70 19.25
C TRP A 170 -9.08 -2.44 19.98
N ALA A 171 -9.71 -3.45 20.54
CA ALA A 171 -11.05 -3.36 21.10
C ALA A 171 -11.27 -2.20 22.11
N PRO A 172 -10.34 -1.91 23.05
CA PRO A 172 -10.47 -0.76 23.95
C PRO A 172 -10.42 0.59 23.21
N LEU A 173 -9.64 0.68 22.12
CA LEU A 173 -9.53 1.89 21.31
C LEU A 173 -10.75 2.09 20.43
N ALA A 174 -11.31 1.02 19.88
CA ALA A 174 -12.55 1.07 19.11
C ALA A 174 -13.67 1.72 19.93
N SER A 175 -13.84 1.32 21.18
CA SER A 175 -14.86 1.87 22.08
C SER A 175 -14.68 3.37 22.39
N ARG A 176 -13.46 3.90 22.22
CA ARG A 176 -13.15 5.32 22.46
C ARG A 176 -13.24 6.17 21.21
N LEU A 177 -13.05 5.56 20.03
CA LEU A 177 -12.94 6.28 18.75
C LEU A 177 -14.22 6.24 17.93
N ASP A 178 -15.09 5.23 18.16
CA ASP A 178 -16.25 5.03 17.31
C ASP A 178 -17.46 5.86 17.77
N HIS A 179 -18.10 6.55 16.81
CA HIS A 179 -19.28 7.40 16.99
C HIS A 179 -19.08 8.56 17.98
N VAL A 180 -17.91 9.19 17.96
CA VAL A 180 -17.56 10.33 18.83
C VAL A 180 -17.06 11.54 18.03
N LEU A 181 -16.91 12.68 18.72
CA LEU A 181 -16.11 13.80 18.25
C LEU A 181 -14.66 13.59 18.70
N LEU A 182 -13.74 13.37 17.77
CA LEU A 182 -12.34 13.09 18.08
C LEU A 182 -11.67 14.22 18.86
N ASN A 183 -12.06 15.47 18.63
CA ASN A 183 -11.51 16.64 19.32
C ASN A 183 -11.76 16.64 20.83
N ASP A 184 -12.77 15.91 21.32
CA ASP A 184 -13.07 15.76 22.75
C ASP A 184 -12.19 14.71 23.45
N ILE A 185 -11.41 13.96 22.68
CA ILE A 185 -10.50 12.95 23.22
C ILE A 185 -9.17 13.61 23.58
N GLU A 186 -8.70 13.36 24.80
CA GLU A 186 -7.41 13.83 25.28
C GLU A 186 -6.26 13.38 24.34
N GLY A 187 -5.48 14.36 23.88
CA GLY A 187 -4.40 14.16 22.91
C GLY A 187 -4.82 14.21 21.44
N LEU A 188 -6.13 14.39 21.14
CA LEU A 188 -6.67 14.52 19.79
C LEU A 188 -7.30 15.89 19.52
N HIS A 189 -6.75 16.97 20.10
CA HIS A 189 -7.31 18.32 19.91
C HIS A 189 -7.24 18.80 18.44
N ASN A 190 -6.26 18.31 17.68
CA ASN A 190 -6.12 18.56 16.24
C ASN A 190 -5.94 17.23 15.49
N PRO A 191 -7.01 16.43 15.29
CA PRO A 191 -6.96 15.04 14.88
C PRO A 191 -6.78 14.89 13.36
N THR A 192 -5.58 15.21 12.86
CA THR A 192 -5.15 14.84 11.52
C THR A 192 -4.91 13.33 11.45
N SER A 193 -4.81 12.75 10.25
CA SER A 193 -4.50 11.33 10.07
C SER A 193 -3.17 10.94 10.73
N GLU A 194 -2.17 11.85 10.71
CA GLU A 194 -0.85 11.66 11.32
C GLU A 194 -0.93 11.66 12.85
N VAL A 195 -1.59 12.67 13.43
CA VAL A 195 -1.79 12.76 14.88
C VAL A 195 -2.56 11.55 15.39
N LEU A 196 -3.58 11.13 14.66
CA LEU A 196 -4.37 9.95 15.00
C LEU A 196 -3.54 8.66 14.92
N ALA A 197 -2.70 8.50 13.91
CA ALA A 197 -1.81 7.34 13.78
C ALA A 197 -0.82 7.25 14.95
N ALA A 198 -0.19 8.37 15.32
CA ALA A 198 0.72 8.44 16.48
C ALA A 198 -0.04 8.21 17.81
N TRP A 199 -1.22 8.80 17.98
CA TRP A 199 -2.04 8.61 19.17
C TRP A 199 -2.45 7.15 19.40
N ILE A 200 -2.79 6.43 18.31
CA ILE A 200 -3.09 4.99 18.34
C ILE A 200 -1.81 4.20 18.66
N TRP A 201 -0.69 4.52 18.02
CA TRP A 201 0.61 3.90 18.27
C TRP A 201 1.01 3.97 19.75
N GLU A 202 0.98 5.15 20.35
CA GLU A 202 1.35 5.37 21.74
C GLU A 202 0.54 4.53 22.72
N ARG A 203 -0.72 4.24 22.41
CA ARG A 203 -1.62 3.45 23.25
C ARG A 203 -1.49 1.95 23.05
N LEU A 204 -1.10 1.53 21.88
CA LEU A 204 -0.90 0.09 21.58
C LEU A 204 0.51 -0.37 21.97
N ARG A 205 1.52 0.46 21.77
CA ARG A 205 2.94 0.12 21.94
C ARG A 205 3.29 -0.47 23.31
N PRO A 206 2.77 0.03 24.45
CA PRO A 206 3.07 -0.54 25.77
C PRO A 206 2.64 -1.99 25.96
N GLY A 207 1.59 -2.43 25.25
CA GLY A 207 1.10 -3.82 25.32
C GLY A 207 1.44 -4.66 24.09
N LEU A 208 2.04 -4.04 23.07
CA LEU A 208 2.35 -4.67 21.79
C LEU A 208 3.75 -4.24 21.30
N ASP A 209 4.77 -4.75 21.97
CA ASP A 209 6.18 -4.41 21.70
C ASP A 209 6.64 -4.69 20.27
N SER A 210 5.98 -5.62 19.60
CA SER A 210 6.24 -5.98 18.21
C SER A 210 5.45 -5.14 17.19
N LEU A 211 4.71 -4.11 17.62
CA LEU A 211 4.01 -3.19 16.72
C LEU A 211 5.03 -2.53 15.80
N HIS A 212 4.82 -2.67 14.50
CA HIS A 212 5.71 -2.18 13.46
C HIS A 212 5.24 -0.85 12.85
N SER A 213 3.93 -0.71 12.63
CA SER A 213 3.35 0.54 12.15
C SER A 213 1.83 0.60 12.36
N VAL A 214 1.33 1.83 12.42
CA VAL A 214 -0.09 2.17 12.39
C VAL A 214 -0.34 3.03 11.17
N SER A 215 -1.27 2.62 10.32
CA SER A 215 -1.73 3.45 9.20
C SER A 215 -3.17 3.86 9.42
N VAL A 216 -3.49 5.13 9.17
CA VAL A 216 -4.84 5.70 9.23
C VAL A 216 -5.22 6.18 7.84
N LEU A 217 -6.34 5.68 7.33
CA LEU A 217 -6.92 6.08 6.06
C LEU A 217 -8.19 6.89 6.36
N GLU A 218 -8.15 8.16 6.07
CA GLU A 218 -9.27 9.09 6.23
C GLU A 218 -10.23 9.00 5.03
N THR A 219 -9.66 8.75 3.86
CA THR A 219 -10.40 8.54 2.60
C THR A 219 -9.80 7.37 1.83
N GLY A 220 -10.51 6.88 0.81
CA GLY A 220 -9.97 5.85 -0.08
C GLY A 220 -8.70 6.24 -0.87
N SER A 221 -8.36 7.56 -0.89
CA SER A 221 -7.23 8.08 -1.69
C SER A 221 -6.16 8.79 -0.86
N SER A 222 -6.27 8.84 0.45
CA SER A 222 -5.32 9.52 1.32
C SER A 222 -5.25 8.89 2.70
N GLY A 223 -4.10 8.95 3.31
CA GLY A 223 -3.87 8.47 4.66
C GLY A 223 -2.46 8.78 5.15
N ALA A 224 -2.19 8.42 6.39
CA ALA A 224 -0.91 8.56 7.04
C ALA A 224 -0.48 7.24 7.68
N ARG A 225 0.82 7.03 7.78
CA ARG A 225 1.46 5.94 8.53
C ARG A 225 2.45 6.52 9.53
N PHE A 226 2.48 5.92 10.69
CA PHE A 226 3.49 6.16 11.71
C PHE A 226 4.11 4.83 12.16
N ASP A 227 5.43 4.78 12.28
CA ASP A 227 6.19 3.57 12.67
C ASP A 227 6.91 3.71 14.03
N GLY A 228 6.58 4.75 14.78
CA GLY A 228 7.20 5.08 16.06
C GLY A 228 8.30 6.13 15.95
N SER A 229 8.78 6.44 14.76
CA SER A 229 9.80 7.47 14.49
C SER A 229 9.37 8.43 13.38
N ASP A 230 8.95 7.89 12.26
CA ASP A 230 8.73 8.62 11.03
C ASP A 230 7.28 8.60 10.59
N TYR A 231 6.86 9.71 9.99
CA TYR A 231 5.57 9.85 9.35
C TYR A 231 5.72 9.72 7.83
N GLU A 232 4.84 8.94 7.23
CA GLU A 232 4.61 8.93 5.79
C GLU A 232 3.15 9.19 5.50
N ILE A 233 2.86 10.16 4.65
CA ILE A 233 1.53 10.39 4.12
C ILE A 233 1.47 10.01 2.66
N TRP A 234 0.29 9.72 2.15
CA TRP A 234 0.10 9.50 0.72
C TRP A 234 -1.17 10.15 0.19
N LYS A 235 -1.09 10.49 -1.10
CA LYS A 235 -2.24 10.94 -1.90
C LYS A 235 -2.30 10.17 -3.21
N GLU A 236 -3.49 9.65 -3.55
CA GLU A 236 -3.74 8.96 -4.82
C GLU A 236 -4.49 9.84 -5.81
N PHE A 237 -4.16 9.62 -7.09
CA PHE A 237 -4.77 10.26 -8.26
C PHE A 237 -5.08 9.17 -9.30
N GLY A 238 -6.20 9.32 -10.02
CA GLY A 238 -6.48 8.54 -11.23
C GLY A 238 -5.98 9.29 -12.45
N LEU A 239 -5.38 8.59 -13.40
CA LEU A 239 -4.90 9.11 -14.68
C LEU A 239 -5.46 8.21 -15.79
N ASP A 240 -6.13 8.81 -16.78
CA ASP A 240 -6.57 8.13 -17.99
C ASP A 240 -5.80 8.67 -19.19
N SER A 241 -5.01 7.82 -19.85
CA SER A 241 -4.04 8.29 -20.84
C SER A 241 -3.89 7.32 -22.01
N ALA A 242 -3.43 7.81 -23.14
CA ALA A 242 -3.06 6.98 -24.27
C ALA A 242 -1.56 6.64 -24.22
N VAL A 243 -1.23 5.37 -24.35
CA VAL A 243 0.12 4.84 -24.25
C VAL A 243 0.49 3.97 -25.46
N ARG A 244 1.78 3.89 -25.73
CA ARG A 244 2.38 2.96 -26.69
C ARG A 244 3.81 2.68 -26.26
N VAL A 245 4.09 1.47 -25.80
CA VAL A 245 5.42 1.07 -25.35
C VAL A 245 6.31 0.79 -26.55
N ARG A 246 7.26 1.70 -26.83
CA ARG A 246 8.14 1.64 -28.00
C ARG A 246 9.13 0.49 -27.93
N ARG A 247 9.61 0.16 -26.71
CA ARG A 247 10.59 -0.91 -26.44
C ARG A 247 9.98 -2.29 -26.37
N ALA A 248 8.63 -2.40 -26.37
CA ALA A 248 7.96 -3.69 -26.38
C ALA A 248 8.20 -4.43 -27.71
N ALA A 249 8.14 -5.76 -27.67
CA ALA A 249 8.31 -6.59 -28.85
C ALA A 249 7.34 -6.19 -29.97
N ALA A 250 7.85 -6.07 -31.18
CA ALA A 250 7.04 -5.69 -32.35
C ALA A 250 5.82 -6.61 -32.49
N GLY A 251 4.64 -6.00 -32.67
CA GLY A 251 3.37 -6.73 -32.78
C GLY A 251 2.74 -7.16 -31.45
N SER A 252 3.44 -7.06 -30.33
CA SER A 252 2.87 -7.34 -29.01
C SER A 252 1.78 -6.32 -28.62
N PRO A 253 0.82 -6.68 -27.74
CA PRO A 253 -0.22 -5.74 -27.34
C PRO A 253 0.31 -4.42 -26.78
N PRO A 254 1.32 -4.35 -25.91
CA PRO A 254 1.85 -3.10 -25.38
C PRO A 254 2.48 -2.17 -26.45
N ALA A 255 2.97 -2.75 -27.56
CA ALA A 255 3.53 -1.97 -28.69
C ALA A 255 2.48 -1.23 -29.52
N ARG A 256 1.20 -1.57 -29.34
CA ARG A 256 0.08 -0.91 -30.03
C ARG A 256 -0.35 0.33 -29.24
N LEU A 257 -0.94 1.30 -29.93
CA LEU A 257 -1.63 2.41 -29.28
C LEU A 257 -2.86 1.90 -28.53
N HIS A 258 -2.94 2.18 -27.22
CA HIS A 258 -4.07 1.78 -26.39
C HIS A 258 -4.30 2.77 -25.25
N GLY A 259 -5.48 2.73 -24.67
CA GLY A 259 -5.81 3.48 -23.46
C GLY A 259 -5.35 2.72 -22.22
N GLN A 260 -4.88 3.48 -21.22
CA GLN A 260 -4.50 2.93 -19.93
C GLN A 260 -5.01 3.83 -18.80
N THR A 261 -5.72 3.23 -17.85
CA THR A 261 -6.06 3.87 -16.57
C THR A 261 -4.97 3.55 -15.57
N PHE A 262 -4.36 4.57 -15.00
CA PHE A 262 -3.38 4.44 -13.94
C PHE A 262 -3.93 4.96 -12.60
N ARG A 263 -3.48 4.37 -11.53
CA ARG A 263 -3.58 4.90 -10.17
C ARG A 263 -2.19 5.30 -9.71
N LEU A 264 -1.99 6.60 -9.59
CA LEU A 264 -0.75 7.20 -9.11
C LEU A 264 -0.88 7.47 -7.62
N ARG A 265 0.08 7.02 -6.81
CA ARG A 265 0.23 7.37 -5.40
C ARG A 265 1.52 8.15 -5.22
N LEU A 266 1.43 9.35 -4.68
CA LEU A 266 2.56 10.12 -4.16
C LEU A 266 2.68 9.82 -2.67
N CYS A 267 3.90 9.45 -2.22
CA CYS A 267 4.25 9.25 -0.81
C CYS A 267 5.19 10.38 -0.38
N LEU A 268 4.90 11.01 0.74
CA LEU A 268 5.69 12.12 1.28
C LEU A 268 6.08 11.82 2.73
N SER A 269 7.32 12.13 3.07
CA SER A 269 7.86 11.95 4.42
C SER A 269 8.63 13.19 4.84
N ALA A 270 8.29 13.72 5.99
CA ALA A 270 9.00 14.82 6.65
C ALA A 270 8.63 14.81 8.15
N PRO A 271 9.36 15.54 8.99
CA PRO A 271 8.94 15.79 10.36
C PRO A 271 7.56 16.43 10.41
N LEU A 272 6.77 16.03 11.39
CA LEU A 272 5.44 16.60 11.63
C LEU A 272 5.56 18.08 12.03
N ASP A 273 4.81 18.96 11.38
CA ASP A 273 4.60 20.32 11.87
C ASP A 273 3.82 20.25 13.19
N ARG A 274 4.43 20.75 14.27
CA ARG A 274 3.87 20.62 15.63
C ARG A 274 2.63 21.50 15.88
N VAL A 275 2.40 22.51 15.05
CA VAL A 275 1.25 23.42 15.18
C VAL A 275 0.10 22.89 14.31
N LEU A 276 0.39 22.63 13.03
CA LEU A 276 -0.61 22.19 12.06
C LEU A 276 -0.95 20.70 12.21
N GLY A 277 -0.03 19.90 12.75
CA GLY A 277 -0.24 18.47 13.00
C GLY A 277 -0.21 17.59 11.75
N TRP A 278 0.40 18.07 10.68
CA TRP A 278 0.57 17.30 9.44
C TRP A 278 2.01 17.37 8.89
N VAL A 279 2.35 16.44 8.02
CA VAL A 279 3.60 16.44 7.25
C VAL A 279 3.53 17.49 6.14
N VAL A 280 2.47 17.42 5.33
CA VAL A 280 2.09 18.37 4.27
C VAL A 280 0.57 18.33 4.11
N ASP A 281 -0.08 19.46 3.84
CA ASP A 281 -1.51 19.46 3.55
C ASP A 281 -1.83 18.71 2.25
N PHE A 282 -2.82 17.82 2.28
CA PHE A 282 -3.24 17.07 1.08
C PHE A 282 -3.79 17.96 -0.04
N GLY A 283 -4.31 19.15 0.29
CA GLY A 283 -4.74 20.16 -0.68
C GLY A 283 -3.55 20.79 -1.39
N ASP A 284 -2.46 21.06 -0.64
CA ASP A 284 -1.22 21.60 -1.21
C ASP A 284 -0.57 20.59 -2.13
N VAL A 285 -0.48 19.30 -1.72
CA VAL A 285 0.01 18.22 -2.61
C VAL A 285 -0.78 18.19 -3.92
N LYS A 286 -2.12 18.30 -3.85
CA LYS A 286 -2.96 18.35 -5.04
C LYS A 286 -2.67 19.58 -5.91
N THR A 287 -2.49 20.74 -5.28
CA THR A 287 -2.24 22.02 -5.98
C THR A 287 -0.88 22.01 -6.67
N LEU A 288 0.17 21.56 -5.98
CA LEU A 288 1.53 21.48 -6.53
C LEU A 288 1.64 20.41 -7.63
N PHE A 289 0.93 19.31 -7.50
CA PHE A 289 0.92 18.26 -8.54
C PHE A 289 0.05 18.63 -9.75
N ARG A 290 -0.90 19.54 -9.63
CA ARG A 290 -1.88 19.87 -10.68
C ARG A 290 -1.27 20.19 -12.06
N PRO A 291 -0.21 21.01 -12.19
CA PRO A 291 0.38 21.30 -13.49
C PRO A 291 0.93 20.06 -14.20
N LEU A 292 1.55 19.13 -13.45
CA LEU A 292 2.02 17.87 -14.00
C LEU A 292 0.85 16.92 -14.32
N PHE A 293 -0.15 16.87 -13.46
CA PHE A 293 -1.36 16.08 -13.68
C PHE A 293 -2.02 16.45 -15.03
N ASP A 294 -2.19 17.74 -15.34
CA ASP A 294 -2.82 18.23 -16.57
C ASP A 294 -1.98 17.93 -17.85
N ARG A 295 -0.68 17.63 -17.68
CA ARG A 295 0.18 17.14 -18.78
C ARG A 295 0.06 15.64 -19.00
N LEU A 296 -0.44 14.89 -18.03
CA LEU A 296 -0.53 13.42 -18.05
C LEU A 296 -1.95 12.95 -18.35
N ASP A 297 -2.94 13.52 -17.67
CA ASP A 297 -4.32 13.06 -17.74
C ASP A 297 -4.99 13.43 -19.06
N HIS A 298 -5.65 12.46 -19.70
CA HIS A 298 -6.30 12.60 -21.01
C HIS A 298 -5.32 13.07 -22.12
N ARG A 299 -4.08 12.56 -22.08
CA ARG A 299 -3.01 12.92 -23.03
C ARG A 299 -2.37 11.69 -23.68
N PRO A 300 -1.82 11.84 -24.88
CA PRO A 300 -0.96 10.83 -25.50
C PRO A 300 0.44 10.90 -24.87
N LEU A 301 0.71 10.04 -23.89
CA LEU A 301 1.96 10.07 -23.12
C LEU A 301 3.20 9.83 -23.98
N TYR A 302 3.07 9.11 -25.10
CA TYR A 302 4.17 8.86 -26.06
C TYR A 302 4.62 10.12 -26.84
N GLU A 303 3.90 11.25 -26.68
CA GLU A 303 4.26 12.57 -27.27
C GLU A 303 4.89 13.52 -26.26
N ILE A 304 4.98 13.11 -24.97
CA ILE A 304 5.59 13.96 -23.95
C ILE A 304 7.09 14.07 -24.18
N GLU A 305 7.56 15.30 -24.32
CA GLU A 305 8.98 15.59 -24.46
C GLU A 305 9.75 15.19 -23.20
N GLY A 306 10.90 14.51 -23.39
CA GLY A 306 11.74 14.01 -22.31
C GLY A 306 11.25 12.70 -21.64
N LEU A 307 10.14 12.11 -22.13
CA LEU A 307 9.71 10.77 -21.72
C LEU A 307 10.21 9.74 -22.74
N ASP A 308 11.16 8.91 -22.34
CA ASP A 308 11.82 7.93 -23.22
C ASP A 308 10.85 6.85 -23.72
N ASP A 309 9.98 6.35 -22.86
CA ASP A 309 8.97 5.34 -23.19
C ASP A 309 7.76 5.43 -22.23
N THR A 310 6.66 4.79 -22.59
CA THR A 310 5.41 4.79 -21.82
C THR A 310 5.18 3.48 -21.07
N ASP A 311 6.19 2.63 -20.95
CA ASP A 311 6.11 1.52 -19.99
C ASP A 311 6.03 2.05 -18.57
N THR A 312 5.32 1.32 -17.70
CA THR A 312 4.95 1.81 -16.38
C THR A 312 6.15 2.14 -15.49
N ALA A 313 7.28 1.45 -15.66
CA ALA A 313 8.49 1.70 -14.88
C ALA A 313 9.20 3.00 -15.31
N THR A 314 9.35 3.20 -16.63
CA THR A 314 9.90 4.44 -17.19
C THR A 314 9.02 5.64 -16.87
N LEU A 315 7.71 5.49 -16.99
CA LEU A 315 6.74 6.55 -16.68
C LEU A 315 6.75 6.91 -15.19
N ALA A 316 6.83 5.91 -14.29
CA ALA A 316 6.88 6.14 -12.85
C ALA A 316 8.13 6.94 -12.45
N ASP A 317 9.29 6.60 -13.00
CA ASP A 317 10.54 7.33 -12.76
C ASP A 317 10.46 8.77 -13.28
N TRP A 318 10.00 8.94 -14.51
CA TRP A 318 9.85 10.27 -15.10
C TRP A 318 8.92 11.17 -14.29
N ILE A 319 7.75 10.66 -13.84
CA ILE A 319 6.83 11.41 -12.98
C ILE A 319 7.50 11.75 -11.64
N PHE A 320 8.21 10.79 -11.04
CA PHE A 320 8.91 10.99 -9.77
C PHE A 320 9.94 12.12 -9.86
N GLN A 321 10.79 12.11 -10.89
CA GLN A 321 11.79 13.16 -11.10
C GLN A 321 11.14 14.53 -11.38
N ALA A 322 10.06 14.56 -12.14
CA ALA A 322 9.31 15.79 -12.43
C ALA A 322 8.62 16.37 -11.18
N CYS A 323 8.12 15.51 -10.26
CA CYS A 323 7.48 15.95 -9.02
C CYS A 323 8.48 16.46 -7.99
N ARG A 324 9.70 15.93 -7.97
CA ARG A 324 10.66 16.13 -6.86
C ARG A 324 11.09 17.58 -6.70
N ALA A 325 11.08 18.36 -7.79
CA ALA A 325 11.42 19.79 -7.77
C ALA A 325 10.39 20.61 -6.98
N GLU A 326 9.11 20.27 -7.11
CA GLU A 326 8.00 20.97 -6.47
C GLU A 326 7.59 20.39 -5.13
N LEU A 327 7.93 19.11 -4.88
CA LEU A 327 7.61 18.36 -3.67
C LEU A 327 8.89 17.79 -3.04
N PRO A 328 9.71 18.59 -2.34
CA PRO A 328 10.98 18.13 -1.78
C PRO A 328 10.81 17.04 -0.69
N GLN A 329 9.59 16.92 -0.09
CA GLN A 329 9.24 15.87 0.86
C GLN A 329 8.87 14.54 0.18
N LEU A 330 8.85 14.48 -1.15
CA LEU A 330 8.50 13.26 -1.89
C LEU A 330 9.49 12.15 -1.56
N SER A 331 9.01 11.13 -0.85
CA SER A 331 9.76 9.93 -0.43
C SER A 331 9.54 8.76 -1.37
N GLY A 332 8.47 8.77 -2.16
CA GLY A 332 8.18 7.70 -3.09
C GLY A 332 7.01 7.99 -4.02
N LEU A 333 6.93 7.16 -5.04
CA LEU A 333 5.85 7.16 -6.01
C LEU A 333 5.49 5.73 -6.39
N ARG A 334 4.20 5.45 -6.55
CA ARG A 334 3.71 4.20 -7.17
C ARG A 334 2.77 4.52 -8.31
N LEU A 335 2.98 3.87 -9.43
CA LEU A 335 2.12 3.94 -10.60
C LEU A 335 1.60 2.54 -10.89
N LEU A 336 0.30 2.35 -10.69
CA LEU A 336 -0.37 1.06 -10.87
C LEU A 336 -1.30 1.12 -12.06
N GLU A 337 -1.26 0.09 -12.89
CA GLU A 337 -2.24 -0.20 -13.92
C GLU A 337 -3.57 -0.65 -13.30
N SER A 338 -4.61 -0.81 -14.10
CA SER A 338 -5.97 -1.13 -13.63
C SER A 338 -6.08 -2.44 -12.85
N ASP A 339 -5.22 -3.41 -13.10
CA ASP A 339 -5.17 -4.69 -12.39
C ASP A 339 -4.35 -4.67 -11.08
N GLY A 340 -3.78 -3.49 -10.74
CA GLY A 340 -2.96 -3.32 -9.53
C GLY A 340 -1.50 -3.74 -9.69
N CYS A 341 -1.08 -4.13 -10.89
CA CYS A 341 0.32 -4.30 -11.25
C CYS A 341 0.94 -2.95 -11.63
N GLY A 342 2.26 -2.80 -11.55
CA GLY A 342 2.89 -1.54 -11.91
C GLY A 342 4.32 -1.42 -11.43
N ALA A 343 4.75 -0.18 -11.26
CA ALA A 343 6.11 0.16 -10.83
C ALA A 343 6.10 1.34 -9.84
N GLY A 344 7.24 1.58 -9.24
CA GLY A 344 7.43 2.76 -8.40
C GLY A 344 8.89 3.08 -8.17
N VAL A 345 9.07 4.21 -7.51
CA VAL A 345 10.38 4.75 -7.10
C VAL A 345 10.30 5.08 -5.62
N HIS A 346 11.38 4.83 -4.90
CA HIS A 346 11.51 5.20 -3.50
C HIS A 346 12.88 5.81 -3.20
N VAL A 347 12.92 6.81 -2.32
CA VAL A 347 14.17 7.44 -1.87
C VAL A 347 14.78 6.62 -0.74
N GLY A 348 16.02 6.14 -0.94
CA GLY A 348 16.74 5.37 0.08
C GLY A 348 16.40 3.88 0.09
N ALA A 349 16.94 3.17 1.09
CA ALA A 349 16.77 1.72 1.24
C ALA A 349 15.48 1.30 1.95
N ALA A 350 14.66 2.27 2.39
CA ALA A 350 13.43 1.96 3.10
C ALA A 350 12.39 1.35 2.15
N THR A 351 11.78 0.30 2.64
CA THR A 351 10.75 -0.45 1.91
C THR A 351 9.42 0.28 2.07
N PRO A 352 8.84 0.89 1.02
CA PRO A 352 7.52 1.51 1.15
C PRO A 352 6.46 0.44 1.46
N PRO A 353 5.49 0.73 2.27
CA PRO A 353 4.42 -0.17 2.69
C PRO A 353 3.51 -0.62 1.55
#